data_68412e7af5170138f52d58309726c597
#
_entry.id   68412e7af5170138f52d58309726c597
#
_cell.length_a   1.000
_cell.length_b   1.000
_cell.length_c   1.000
_cell.angle_alpha   90.00
_cell.angle_beta   90.00
_cell.angle_gamma   90.00
#
_symmetry.space_group_name_H-M   'P 1'
#
loop_
_entity.id
_entity.type
_entity.pdbx_description
1 polymer ?
#
loop_
_entity_poly.entity_id
_entity_poly.type
_entity_poly.pdbx_seq_one_letter_code
_entity_poly.pdbx_strand_id
1 'polypeptide(L)'
;AAELLAEMAISSAQRRMRAAKKVVRKKLTSGPALPGKLADCTAQDLNRTELFLVEGDSAGGSAKQARDREYQAIMPLKGKILNTWEVSSDEVLASQEVHDISVAIGIDPDSDDLSQLRYGKICILADADSDGLHIATLLCALFVKHFRALVKHGHVYVALPPLYRIDLGKEVYYALTEEEKAGVLEQLKRKKGKPNVQRFKGLGEMNPMQLRETTLDPNTRRLVQLTISDEDEQQTNAM
;
A
#
# COMPACT_ATOMS: atom_id res chain seq x y z
N ALA A 1 8.65 -20.73 -45.21
CA ALA A 1 9.96 -20.03 -45.15
C ALA A 1 9.76 -18.50 -45.16
N ALA A 2 8.88 -17.94 -45.99
CA ALA A 2 8.66 -16.48 -46.08
C ALA A 2 8.01 -15.90 -44.79
N GLU A 3 7.05 -16.59 -44.20
CA GLU A 3 6.39 -16.17 -42.97
C GLU A 3 7.37 -16.13 -41.76
N LEU A 4 8.23 -17.11 -41.65
CA LEU A 4 9.23 -17.17 -40.57
C LEU A 4 10.25 -16.03 -40.68
N LEU A 5 10.62 -15.65 -41.90
CA LEU A 5 11.49 -14.49 -42.14
C LEU A 5 10.80 -13.16 -41.83
N ALA A 6 9.50 -13.06 -42.10
CA ALA A 6 8.71 -11.88 -41.76
C ALA A 6 8.57 -11.72 -40.26
N GLU A 7 8.28 -12.79 -39.52
CA GLU A 7 8.22 -12.79 -38.02
C GLU A 7 9.57 -12.44 -37.41
N MET A 8 10.66 -13.00 -37.93
CA MET A 8 12.01 -12.65 -37.46
C MET A 8 12.36 -11.19 -37.73
N ALA A 9 11.96 -10.64 -38.87
CA ALA A 9 12.19 -9.24 -39.22
C ALA A 9 11.37 -8.30 -38.33
N ILE A 10 10.11 -8.62 -38.03
CA ILE A 10 9.23 -7.86 -37.14
C ILE A 10 9.78 -7.91 -35.71
N SER A 11 10.15 -9.09 -35.23
CA SER A 11 10.75 -9.27 -33.90
C SER A 11 12.07 -8.49 -33.77
N SER A 12 12.91 -8.51 -34.81
CA SER A 12 14.18 -7.76 -34.85
C SER A 12 13.94 -6.24 -34.88
N ALA A 13 12.94 -5.78 -35.64
CA ALA A 13 12.56 -4.37 -35.71
C ALA A 13 12.00 -3.89 -34.39
N GLN A 14 11.16 -4.68 -33.73
CA GLN A 14 10.64 -4.38 -32.38
C GLN A 14 11.76 -4.31 -31.33
N ARG A 15 12.73 -5.23 -31.35
CA ARG A 15 13.92 -5.15 -30.47
C ARG A 15 14.74 -3.89 -30.72
N ARG A 16 14.95 -3.49 -32.00
CA ARG A 16 15.67 -2.25 -32.34
C ARG A 16 14.89 -1.01 -31.87
N MET A 17 13.58 -0.99 -32.04
CA MET A 17 12.74 0.12 -31.56
C MET A 17 12.73 0.22 -30.03
N ARG A 18 12.70 -0.91 -29.31
CA ARG A 18 12.86 -0.93 -27.85
C ARG A 18 14.26 -0.49 -27.40
N ALA A 19 15.32 -0.89 -28.12
CA ALA A 19 16.69 -0.47 -27.85
C ALA A 19 16.97 1.00 -28.24
N ALA A 20 16.28 1.53 -29.26
CA ALA A 20 16.39 2.93 -29.70
C ALA A 20 15.60 3.90 -28.82
N LYS A 21 14.57 3.45 -28.12
CA LYS A 21 13.98 4.18 -26.98
C LYS A 21 14.95 4.12 -25.81
N LYS A 22 16.07 4.83 -25.95
CA LYS A 22 16.93 5.18 -24.81
C LYS A 22 16.16 6.18 -23.96
N VAL A 23 15.20 5.67 -23.18
CA VAL A 23 14.60 6.45 -22.11
C VAL A 23 15.75 6.77 -21.17
N VAL A 24 16.10 8.04 -21.07
CA VAL A 24 17.03 8.52 -20.08
C VAL A 24 16.39 8.18 -18.73
N ARG A 25 16.83 7.06 -18.14
CA ARG A 25 16.43 6.71 -16.76
C ARG A 25 16.80 7.91 -15.90
N LYS A 26 15.84 8.70 -15.49
CA LYS A 26 16.00 9.63 -14.39
C LYS A 26 16.26 8.77 -13.15
N LYS A 27 17.53 8.55 -12.83
CA LYS A 27 17.90 7.97 -11.55
C LYS A 27 17.38 8.89 -10.45
N LEU A 28 16.45 8.40 -9.64
CA LEU A 28 15.97 9.11 -8.44
C LEU A 28 17.07 9.28 -7.36
N THR A 29 18.23 8.66 -7.54
CA THR A 29 19.29 8.48 -6.57
C THR A 29 20.17 9.69 -6.25
N SER A 30 19.86 10.89 -6.72
CA SER A 30 20.50 12.11 -6.22
C SER A 30 19.46 13.14 -5.81
N GLY A 31 18.82 12.88 -4.67
CA GLY A 31 18.11 13.85 -3.86
C GLY A 31 16.93 14.61 -4.50
N PRO A 32 15.89 13.97 -5.10
CA PRO A 32 14.67 14.71 -5.32
C PRO A 32 14.09 15.12 -3.96
N ALA A 33 13.57 16.34 -3.89
CA ALA A 33 12.85 16.77 -2.69
C ALA A 33 11.71 15.78 -2.41
N LEU A 34 11.57 15.38 -1.15
CA LEU A 34 10.48 14.49 -0.73
C LEU A 34 9.12 15.08 -1.11
N PRO A 35 8.13 14.24 -1.48
CA PRO A 35 6.81 14.73 -1.83
C PRO A 35 6.22 15.61 -0.73
N GLY A 36 5.73 16.80 -1.07
CA GLY A 36 5.18 17.76 -0.09
C GLY A 36 3.98 17.22 0.70
N LYS A 37 3.30 16.20 0.18
CA LYS A 37 2.19 15.51 0.86
C LYS A 37 2.66 14.50 1.91
N LEU A 38 3.93 14.06 1.87
CA LEU A 38 4.51 13.12 2.83
C LEU A 38 4.70 13.79 4.20
N ALA A 39 4.13 13.21 5.24
CA ALA A 39 4.47 13.53 6.62
C ALA A 39 5.46 12.47 7.11
N ASP A 40 6.74 12.78 7.01
CA ASP A 40 7.82 11.85 7.32
C ASP A 40 7.97 11.58 8.83
N CYS A 41 8.66 10.51 9.19
CA CYS A 41 9.05 10.19 10.56
C CYS A 41 10.49 10.65 10.84
N THR A 42 10.86 10.71 12.11
CA THR A 42 12.17 11.21 12.53
C THR A 42 13.23 10.12 12.64
N ALA A 43 12.83 8.86 12.91
CA ALA A 43 13.74 7.72 12.97
C ALA A 43 14.22 7.30 11.58
N GLN A 44 15.43 6.74 11.53
CA GLN A 44 16.05 6.18 10.32
C GLN A 44 16.29 4.66 10.42
N ASP A 45 15.94 4.05 11.53
CA ASP A 45 16.08 2.61 11.74
C ASP A 45 15.00 1.84 10.95
N LEU A 46 15.41 1.13 9.91
CA LEU A 46 14.51 0.32 9.07
C LEU A 46 13.70 -0.71 9.88
N ASN A 47 14.23 -1.23 10.98
CA ASN A 47 13.49 -2.21 11.78
C ASN A 47 12.26 -1.61 12.47
N ARG A 48 12.21 -0.29 12.60
CA ARG A 48 11.15 0.44 13.30
C ARG A 48 10.29 1.30 12.38
N THR A 49 10.87 1.81 11.27
CA THR A 49 10.20 2.79 10.42
C THR A 49 9.13 2.18 9.54
N GLU A 50 8.01 2.88 9.40
CA GLU A 50 6.84 2.45 8.65
C GLU A 50 6.28 3.60 7.82
N LEU A 51 5.93 3.32 6.56
CA LEU A 51 5.21 4.25 5.70
C LEU A 51 3.78 3.75 5.48
N PHE A 52 2.79 4.56 5.80
CA PHE A 52 1.39 4.30 5.46
C PHE A 52 1.00 5.08 4.22
N LEU A 53 0.64 4.38 3.16
CA LEU A 53 0.00 4.91 1.96
C LEU A 53 -1.50 4.94 2.22
N VAL A 54 -2.07 6.13 2.42
CA VAL A 54 -3.44 6.30 2.91
C VAL A 54 -4.33 6.86 1.82
N GLU A 55 -5.47 6.23 1.59
CA GLU A 55 -6.46 6.70 0.64
C GLU A 55 -7.08 8.02 1.07
N GLY A 56 -6.92 9.05 0.23
CA GLY A 56 -7.56 10.34 0.36
C GLY A 56 -6.96 11.29 1.40
N ASP A 57 -7.21 12.58 1.22
CA ASP A 57 -6.68 13.64 2.08
C ASP A 57 -7.35 13.66 3.47
N SER A 58 -8.64 13.29 3.56
CA SER A 58 -9.39 13.28 4.83
C SER A 58 -8.82 12.22 5.79
N ALA A 59 -8.75 10.96 5.35
CA ALA A 59 -8.16 9.89 6.14
C ALA A 59 -6.67 10.12 6.39
N GLY A 60 -5.95 10.65 5.40
CA GLY A 60 -4.56 11.09 5.55
C GLY A 60 -4.37 12.14 6.64
N GLY A 61 -5.30 13.07 6.78
CA GLY A 61 -5.30 14.08 7.85
C GLY A 61 -5.46 13.45 9.25
N SER A 62 -6.43 12.54 9.40
CA SER A 62 -6.64 11.79 10.65
C SER A 62 -5.42 10.91 10.98
N ALA A 63 -4.87 10.23 9.98
CA ALA A 63 -3.68 9.39 10.14
C ALA A 63 -2.44 10.19 10.57
N LYS A 64 -2.23 11.39 9.98
CA LYS A 64 -1.14 12.29 10.38
C LYS A 64 -1.24 12.74 11.82
N GLN A 65 -2.44 12.90 12.37
CA GLN A 65 -2.67 13.23 13.78
C GLN A 65 -2.51 12.00 14.70
N ALA A 66 -2.91 10.82 14.21
CA ALA A 66 -2.93 9.58 14.97
C ALA A 66 -1.56 8.90 15.10
N ARG A 67 -0.66 9.11 14.11
CA ARG A 67 0.61 8.39 13.98
C ARG A 67 1.58 8.61 15.14
N ASP A 68 2.48 7.69 15.35
CA ASP A 68 3.71 7.97 16.06
C ASP A 68 4.69 8.69 15.12
N ARG A 69 5.07 9.92 15.50
CA ARG A 69 5.93 10.77 14.68
C ARG A 69 7.38 10.31 14.63
N GLU A 70 7.78 9.47 15.58
CA GLU A 70 9.16 8.97 15.62
C GLU A 70 9.40 7.96 14.50
N TYR A 71 8.50 7.00 14.30
CA TYR A 71 8.74 5.89 13.36
C TYR A 71 7.65 5.67 12.30
N GLN A 72 6.53 6.41 12.33
CA GLN A 72 5.47 6.29 11.33
C GLN A 72 5.40 7.50 10.42
N ALA A 73 5.55 7.28 9.13
CA ALA A 73 5.32 8.25 8.07
C ALA A 73 3.94 8.04 7.43
N ILE A 74 3.29 9.12 7.00
CA ILE A 74 1.99 9.07 6.32
C ILE A 74 2.10 9.79 4.98
N MET A 75 1.66 9.14 3.93
CA MET A 75 1.52 9.71 2.60
C MET A 75 0.10 9.53 2.07
N PRO A 76 -0.73 10.57 2.03
CA PRO A 76 -2.03 10.53 1.39
C PRO A 76 -1.89 10.35 -0.12
N LEU A 77 -2.73 9.51 -0.69
CA LEU A 77 -2.85 9.31 -2.14
C LEU A 77 -4.09 10.04 -2.65
N LYS A 78 -3.97 10.67 -3.83
CA LYS A 78 -5.07 11.41 -4.45
C LYS A 78 -5.78 10.52 -5.48
N GLY A 79 -6.92 9.97 -5.07
CA GLY A 79 -7.75 9.15 -5.94
C GLY A 79 -7.12 7.81 -6.32
N LYS A 80 -7.67 7.18 -7.37
CA LYS A 80 -7.18 5.91 -7.88
C LYS A 80 -5.87 6.11 -8.64
N ILE A 81 -4.87 5.32 -8.30
CA ILE A 81 -3.62 5.29 -9.05
C ILE A 81 -3.85 4.65 -10.43
N LEU A 82 -2.93 4.92 -11.36
CA LEU A 82 -2.90 4.27 -12.66
C LEU A 82 -2.89 2.74 -12.49
N ASN A 83 -3.67 2.03 -13.34
CA ASN A 83 -3.47 0.59 -13.47
C ASN A 83 -2.12 0.34 -14.13
N THR A 84 -1.16 -0.08 -13.31
CA THR A 84 0.23 -0.23 -13.73
C THR A 84 0.53 -1.61 -14.31
N TRP A 85 -0.45 -2.53 -14.34
CA TRP A 85 -0.22 -3.91 -14.76
C TRP A 85 0.21 -4.03 -16.24
N GLU A 86 -0.34 -3.18 -17.11
CA GLU A 86 -0.01 -3.18 -18.53
C GLU A 86 1.05 -2.13 -18.94
N VAL A 87 1.55 -1.38 -17.96
CA VAL A 87 2.51 -0.28 -18.18
C VAL A 87 3.93 -0.76 -17.91
N SER A 88 4.89 -0.33 -18.73
CA SER A 88 6.31 -0.63 -18.50
C SER A 88 6.88 0.19 -17.33
N SER A 89 7.98 -0.27 -16.74
CA SER A 89 8.63 0.42 -15.61
C SER A 89 9.15 1.81 -15.93
N ASP A 90 9.52 2.04 -17.20
CA ASP A 90 9.94 3.36 -17.67
C ASP A 90 8.75 4.33 -17.80
N GLU A 91 7.57 3.80 -18.10
CA GLU A 91 6.34 4.59 -18.27
C GLU A 91 5.59 4.80 -16.96
N VAL A 92 5.72 3.88 -16.01
CA VAL A 92 4.98 3.95 -14.73
C VAL A 92 5.33 5.18 -13.90
N LEU A 93 6.58 5.66 -14.00
CA LEU A 93 7.05 6.89 -13.34
C LEU A 93 6.51 8.18 -13.98
N ALA A 94 5.82 8.10 -15.12
CA ALA A 94 5.08 9.23 -15.69
C ALA A 94 3.85 9.59 -14.82
N SER A 95 3.34 8.63 -14.05
CA SER A 95 2.32 8.89 -13.04
C SER A 95 2.93 9.60 -11.83
N GLN A 96 2.44 10.80 -11.52
CA GLN A 96 2.93 11.58 -10.38
C GLN A 96 2.78 10.81 -9.05
N GLU A 97 1.68 10.07 -8.86
CA GLU A 97 1.46 9.29 -7.64
C GLU A 97 2.50 8.17 -7.49
N VAL A 98 2.83 7.45 -8.58
CA VAL A 98 3.85 6.40 -8.55
C VAL A 98 5.24 6.99 -8.36
N HIS A 99 5.54 8.09 -9.03
CA HIS A 99 6.78 8.83 -8.83
C HIS A 99 6.94 9.26 -7.35
N ASP A 100 5.89 9.83 -6.75
CA ASP A 100 5.90 10.23 -5.35
C ASP A 100 6.12 9.03 -4.41
N ILE A 101 5.50 7.88 -4.71
CA ILE A 101 5.72 6.64 -3.95
C ILE A 101 7.19 6.21 -4.06
N SER A 102 7.76 6.13 -5.27
CA SER A 102 9.17 5.78 -5.49
C SER A 102 10.12 6.69 -4.72
N VAL A 103 9.91 8.00 -4.78
CA VAL A 103 10.72 8.99 -4.05
C VAL A 103 10.56 8.81 -2.55
N ALA A 104 9.34 8.60 -2.05
CA ALA A 104 9.09 8.43 -0.62
C ALA A 104 9.78 7.17 -0.07
N ILE A 105 9.69 6.03 -0.77
CA ILE A 105 10.31 4.78 -0.34
C ILE A 105 11.83 4.72 -0.60
N GLY A 106 12.33 5.53 -1.54
CA GLY A 106 13.74 5.57 -1.93
C GLY A 106 14.17 4.47 -2.90
N ILE A 107 13.22 3.80 -3.58
CA ILE A 107 13.48 2.67 -4.47
C ILE A 107 12.90 2.97 -5.85
N ASP A 108 13.68 2.73 -6.90
CA ASP A 108 13.23 2.81 -8.29
C ASP A 108 12.44 1.54 -8.68
N PRO A 109 11.44 1.65 -9.59
CA PRO A 109 10.79 0.48 -10.17
C PRO A 109 11.81 -0.49 -10.78
N ASP A 110 11.55 -1.80 -10.63
CA ASP A 110 12.41 -2.92 -11.08
C ASP A 110 13.82 -2.93 -10.49
N SER A 111 14.05 -2.22 -9.40
CA SER A 111 15.31 -2.30 -8.69
C SER A 111 15.31 -3.46 -7.71
N ASP A 112 16.36 -4.28 -7.74
CA ASP A 112 16.65 -5.29 -6.72
C ASP A 112 17.52 -4.72 -5.58
N ASP A 113 18.08 -3.52 -5.76
CA ASP A 113 18.88 -2.84 -4.75
C ASP A 113 17.99 -2.08 -3.76
N LEU A 114 17.91 -2.58 -2.54
CA LEU A 114 17.16 -1.99 -1.43
C LEU A 114 18.02 -1.14 -0.49
N SER A 115 19.26 -0.83 -0.86
CA SER A 115 20.21 -0.06 -0.01
C SER A 115 19.72 1.34 0.35
N GLN A 116 18.83 1.92 -0.47
CA GLN A 116 18.25 3.25 -0.28
C GLN A 116 16.84 3.21 0.34
N LEU A 117 16.38 2.03 0.75
CA LEU A 117 15.06 1.87 1.37
C LEU A 117 14.95 2.72 2.65
N ARG A 118 13.87 3.50 2.75
CA ARG A 118 13.68 4.45 3.86
C ARG A 118 12.80 3.91 4.98
N TYR A 119 11.95 2.94 4.68
CA TYR A 119 10.99 2.38 5.64
C TYR A 119 11.01 0.86 5.61
N GLY A 120 11.11 0.23 6.78
CA GLY A 120 11.10 -1.22 6.90
C GLY A 120 9.76 -1.86 6.63
N LYS A 121 8.66 -1.10 6.78
CA LYS A 121 7.32 -1.52 6.38
C LYS A 121 6.64 -0.46 5.53
N ILE A 122 5.98 -0.90 4.48
CA ILE A 122 5.12 -0.10 3.61
C ILE A 122 3.72 -0.67 3.75
N CYS A 123 2.82 0.10 4.35
CA CYS A 123 1.48 -0.33 4.70
C CYS A 123 0.45 0.38 3.81
N ILE A 124 -0.33 -0.38 3.06
CA ILE A 124 -1.46 0.11 2.26
C ILE A 124 -2.66 0.23 3.20
N LEU A 125 -3.24 1.41 3.29
CA LEU A 125 -4.40 1.72 4.13
C LEU A 125 -5.48 2.38 3.28
N ALA A 126 -6.49 1.61 2.94
CA ALA A 126 -7.64 2.02 2.13
C ALA A 126 -8.95 1.80 2.89
N ASP A 127 -10.01 2.45 2.45
CA ASP A 127 -11.35 2.28 2.98
C ASP A 127 -11.84 0.83 2.80
N ALA A 128 -12.71 0.40 3.67
CA ALA A 128 -13.27 -0.97 3.61
C ALA A 128 -14.48 -1.09 2.67
N ASP A 129 -14.60 -0.19 1.71
CA ASP A 129 -15.62 -0.21 0.67
C ASP A 129 -15.08 -0.72 -0.69
N SER A 130 -15.93 -0.71 -1.72
CA SER A 130 -15.55 -1.19 -3.06
C SER A 130 -14.47 -0.35 -3.73
N ASP A 131 -14.46 0.97 -3.49
CA ASP A 131 -13.47 1.87 -4.06
C ASP A 131 -12.12 1.71 -3.36
N GLY A 132 -12.11 1.61 -2.04
CA GLY A 132 -10.90 1.35 -1.26
C GLY A 132 -10.29 -0.02 -1.57
N LEU A 133 -11.12 -1.06 -1.75
CA LEU A 133 -10.64 -2.37 -2.20
C LEU A 133 -9.99 -2.28 -3.58
N HIS A 134 -10.55 -1.51 -4.50
CA HIS A 134 -9.97 -1.29 -5.83
C HIS A 134 -8.61 -0.56 -5.73
N ILE A 135 -8.51 0.49 -4.90
CA ILE A 135 -7.25 1.23 -4.67
C ILE A 135 -6.19 0.31 -4.06
N ALA A 136 -6.56 -0.48 -3.05
CA ALA A 136 -5.66 -1.46 -2.45
C ALA A 136 -5.16 -2.48 -3.47
N THR A 137 -6.05 -2.97 -4.35
CA THR A 137 -5.69 -3.90 -5.43
C THR A 137 -4.71 -3.27 -6.42
N LEU A 138 -4.93 -2.02 -6.84
CA LEU A 138 -4.03 -1.31 -7.74
C LEU A 138 -2.64 -1.09 -7.10
N LEU A 139 -2.60 -0.77 -5.81
CA LEU A 139 -1.33 -0.64 -5.08
C LEU A 139 -0.62 -1.99 -4.93
N CYS A 140 -1.33 -3.06 -4.60
CA CYS A 140 -0.75 -4.40 -4.56
C CYS A 140 -0.17 -4.79 -5.94
N ALA A 141 -0.90 -4.53 -7.03
CA ALA A 141 -0.43 -4.78 -8.38
C ALA A 141 0.82 -3.97 -8.72
N LEU A 142 0.88 -2.68 -8.32
CA LEU A 142 2.07 -1.84 -8.45
C LEU A 142 3.28 -2.46 -7.76
N PHE A 143 3.13 -2.88 -6.51
CA PHE A 143 4.25 -3.46 -5.75
C PHE A 143 4.68 -4.83 -6.29
N VAL A 144 3.73 -5.70 -6.64
CA VAL A 144 4.02 -7.03 -7.19
C VAL A 144 4.75 -6.93 -8.52
N LYS A 145 4.38 -5.99 -9.38
CA LYS A 145 4.96 -5.85 -10.71
C LYS A 145 6.25 -5.03 -10.72
N HIS A 146 6.22 -3.84 -10.12
CA HIS A 146 7.29 -2.85 -10.30
C HIS A 146 8.23 -2.70 -9.10
N PHE A 147 7.84 -3.22 -7.92
CA PHE A 147 8.66 -3.20 -6.71
C PHE A 147 8.78 -4.59 -6.10
N ARG A 148 8.98 -5.58 -6.97
CA ARG A 148 8.98 -7.01 -6.61
C ARG A 148 9.95 -7.34 -5.49
N ALA A 149 11.13 -6.73 -5.46
CA ALA A 149 12.11 -6.93 -4.39
C ALA A 149 11.55 -6.57 -3.01
N LEU A 150 10.75 -5.50 -2.88
CA LEU A 150 10.11 -5.12 -1.62
C LEU A 150 9.12 -6.18 -1.14
N VAL A 151 8.36 -6.79 -2.06
CA VAL A 151 7.41 -7.86 -1.72
C VAL A 151 8.15 -9.13 -1.32
N LYS A 152 9.17 -9.55 -2.08
CA LYS A 152 10.00 -10.74 -1.78
C LYS A 152 10.69 -10.65 -0.42
N HIS A 153 11.16 -9.47 -0.05
CA HIS A 153 11.83 -9.25 1.25
C HIS A 153 10.84 -8.92 2.38
N GLY A 154 9.53 -8.98 2.11
CA GLY A 154 8.50 -8.88 3.15
C GLY A 154 8.27 -7.47 3.69
N HIS A 155 8.52 -6.44 2.89
CA HIS A 155 8.36 -5.05 3.30
C HIS A 155 6.94 -4.49 3.07
N VAL A 156 6.08 -5.15 2.29
CA VAL A 156 4.77 -4.63 1.88
C VAL A 156 3.64 -5.31 2.64
N TYR A 157 2.72 -4.51 3.16
CA TYR A 157 1.59 -4.96 3.98
C TYR A 157 0.30 -4.24 3.57
N VAL A 158 -0.83 -4.91 3.80
CA VAL A 158 -2.17 -4.30 3.74
C VAL A 158 -2.69 -4.18 5.17
N ALA A 159 -3.04 -2.98 5.57
CA ALA A 159 -3.66 -2.73 6.86
C ALA A 159 -5.17 -2.99 6.79
N LEU A 160 -5.70 -3.64 7.82
CA LEU A 160 -7.12 -4.00 7.92
C LEU A 160 -7.80 -3.15 8.99
N PRO A 161 -8.38 -1.98 8.64
CA PRO A 161 -9.17 -1.20 9.57
C PRO A 161 -10.47 -1.95 9.92
N PRO A 162 -11.02 -1.78 11.15
CA PRO A 162 -12.25 -2.42 11.53
C PRO A 162 -13.45 -1.78 10.83
N LEU A 163 -14.45 -2.61 10.52
CA LEU A 163 -15.76 -2.16 10.02
C LEU A 163 -16.70 -1.76 11.14
N TYR A 164 -16.54 -2.33 12.33
CA TYR A 164 -17.46 -2.15 13.44
C TYR A 164 -16.76 -1.74 14.72
N ARG A 165 -17.38 -0.81 15.44
CA ARG A 165 -17.14 -0.51 16.84
C ARG A 165 -18.34 -0.93 17.66
N ILE A 166 -18.10 -1.59 18.78
CA ILE A 166 -19.13 -2.11 19.68
C ILE A 166 -18.81 -1.58 21.08
N ASP A 167 -19.67 -0.72 21.60
CA ASP A 167 -19.53 -0.14 22.93
C ASP A 167 -20.45 -0.85 23.93
N LEU A 168 -19.92 -1.30 25.07
CA LEU A 168 -20.69 -1.80 26.18
C LEU A 168 -20.26 -1.10 27.48
N GLY A 169 -20.97 -0.08 27.87
CA GLY A 169 -20.59 0.77 29.00
C GLY A 169 -19.27 1.50 28.73
N LYS A 170 -18.20 1.11 29.44
CA LYS A 170 -16.86 1.66 29.24
C LYS A 170 -15.96 0.79 28.36
N GLU A 171 -16.42 -0.40 28.02
CA GLU A 171 -15.66 -1.34 27.20
C GLU A 171 -15.93 -1.07 25.71
N VAL A 172 -14.86 -1.07 24.91
CA VAL A 172 -14.92 -0.86 23.46
C VAL A 172 -14.31 -2.08 22.79
N TYR A 173 -15.01 -2.59 21.79
CA TYR A 173 -14.58 -3.70 20.95
C TYR A 173 -14.61 -3.29 19.48
N TYR A 174 -13.72 -3.86 18.70
CA TYR A 174 -13.66 -3.65 17.27
C TYR A 174 -13.78 -4.98 16.55
N ALA A 175 -14.45 -4.98 15.38
CA ALA A 175 -14.60 -6.15 14.54
C ALA A 175 -14.35 -5.77 13.06
N LEU A 176 -13.61 -6.64 12.35
CA LEU A 176 -13.30 -6.44 10.93
C LEU A 176 -14.46 -6.86 10.03
N THR A 177 -15.20 -7.91 10.44
CA THR A 177 -16.24 -8.53 9.62
C THR A 177 -17.58 -8.66 10.37
N GLU A 178 -18.63 -8.99 9.64
CA GLU A 178 -19.95 -9.32 10.25
C GLU A 178 -19.85 -10.51 11.20
N GLU A 179 -19.05 -11.51 10.85
CA GLU A 179 -18.88 -12.74 11.65
C GLU A 179 -18.17 -12.40 12.97
N GLU A 180 -17.10 -11.60 12.91
CA GLU A 180 -16.41 -11.14 14.13
C GLU A 180 -17.35 -10.32 15.03
N LYS A 181 -18.14 -9.41 14.42
CA LYS A 181 -19.14 -8.63 15.15
C LYS A 181 -20.16 -9.55 15.85
N ALA A 182 -20.67 -10.54 15.14
CA ALA A 182 -21.62 -11.50 15.71
C ALA A 182 -21.00 -12.28 16.87
N GLY A 183 -19.74 -12.71 16.73
CA GLY A 183 -19.00 -13.39 17.79
C GLY A 183 -18.81 -12.52 19.04
N VAL A 184 -18.44 -11.23 18.86
CA VAL A 184 -18.33 -10.27 19.96
C VAL A 184 -19.68 -10.07 20.64
N LEU A 185 -20.76 -9.86 19.90
CA LEU A 185 -22.10 -9.67 20.45
C LEU A 185 -22.57 -10.88 21.24
N GLU A 186 -22.26 -12.10 20.80
CA GLU A 186 -22.59 -13.32 21.51
C GLU A 186 -21.87 -13.41 22.88
N GLN A 187 -20.58 -13.05 22.91
CA GLN A 187 -19.80 -12.98 24.17
C GLN A 187 -20.38 -11.93 25.12
N LEU A 188 -20.85 -10.81 24.58
CA LEU A 188 -21.41 -9.71 25.38
C LEU A 188 -22.80 -10.01 25.95
N LYS A 189 -23.55 -11.00 25.45
CA LYS A 189 -24.84 -11.44 26.05
C LYS A 189 -24.71 -11.86 27.52
N ARG A 190 -23.51 -12.30 27.92
CA ARG A 190 -23.22 -12.71 29.31
C ARG A 190 -22.96 -11.52 30.24
N LYS A 191 -22.74 -10.33 29.67
CA LYS A 191 -22.46 -9.09 30.43
C LYS A 191 -23.74 -8.27 30.60
N LYS A 192 -23.79 -7.47 31.69
CA LYS A 192 -24.91 -6.55 31.91
C LYS A 192 -24.77 -5.33 30.99
N GLY A 193 -25.87 -4.97 30.34
CA GLY A 193 -25.95 -3.78 29.48
C GLY A 193 -26.41 -4.10 28.08
N LYS A 194 -26.73 -3.07 27.29
CA LYS A 194 -27.09 -3.19 25.90
C LYS A 194 -25.92 -2.69 25.06
N PRO A 195 -25.31 -3.50 24.19
CA PRO A 195 -24.24 -3.06 23.33
C PRO A 195 -24.76 -2.06 22.28
N ASN A 196 -24.00 -1.00 22.05
CA ASN A 196 -24.20 -0.07 20.95
C ASN A 196 -23.22 -0.41 19.82
N VAL A 197 -23.73 -0.58 18.58
CA VAL A 197 -22.92 -0.95 17.43
C VAL A 197 -22.89 0.22 16.46
N GLN A 198 -21.70 0.69 16.14
CA GLN A 198 -21.42 1.67 15.09
C GLN A 198 -20.70 0.97 13.93
N ARG A 199 -21.14 1.21 12.70
CA ARG A 199 -20.44 0.80 11.49
C ARG A 199 -19.66 2.00 10.93
N PHE A 200 -18.36 1.80 10.64
CA PHE A 200 -17.57 2.75 9.86
C PHE A 200 -17.78 2.49 8.37
N LYS A 201 -18.07 3.54 7.61
CA LYS A 201 -18.19 3.49 6.15
C LYS A 201 -16.83 3.68 5.48
N GLY A 202 -15.93 4.42 6.15
CA GLY A 202 -14.57 4.66 5.69
C GLY A 202 -13.68 5.22 6.81
N LEU A 203 -12.39 5.32 6.51
CA LEU A 203 -11.37 5.83 7.43
C LEU A 203 -11.61 7.26 7.88
N GLY A 204 -12.25 8.06 7.01
CA GLY A 204 -12.60 9.45 7.31
C GLY A 204 -13.63 9.61 8.43
N GLU A 205 -14.38 8.55 8.79
CA GLU A 205 -15.32 8.54 9.90
C GLU A 205 -14.65 8.22 11.25
N MET A 206 -13.41 7.74 11.21
CA MET A 206 -12.62 7.46 12.42
C MET A 206 -11.94 8.74 12.90
N ASN A 207 -12.09 9.04 14.19
CA ASN A 207 -11.26 10.07 14.79
C ASN A 207 -9.81 9.57 14.94
N PRO A 208 -8.82 10.47 15.14
CA PRO A 208 -7.40 10.07 15.23
C PRO A 208 -7.11 9.01 16.29
N MET A 209 -7.80 9.05 17.44
CA MET A 209 -7.61 8.07 18.52
C MET A 209 -8.08 6.67 18.07
N GLN A 210 -9.26 6.57 17.47
CA GLN A 210 -9.80 5.32 16.93
C GLN A 210 -8.88 4.73 15.85
N LEU A 211 -8.40 5.58 14.93
CA LEU A 211 -7.48 5.16 13.87
C LEU A 211 -6.14 4.67 14.44
N ARG A 212 -5.63 5.34 15.49
CA ARG A 212 -4.43 4.90 16.19
C ARG A 212 -4.63 3.52 16.81
N GLU A 213 -5.65 3.37 17.64
CA GLU A 213 -5.90 2.15 18.42
C GLU A 213 -6.18 0.92 17.55
N THR A 214 -6.76 1.11 16.36
CA THR A 214 -7.20 -0.01 15.53
C THR A 214 -6.25 -0.34 14.39
N THR A 215 -5.51 0.67 13.89
CA THR A 215 -4.84 0.54 12.58
C THR A 215 -3.37 0.92 12.59
N LEU A 216 -2.95 1.88 13.45
CA LEU A 216 -1.57 2.36 13.46
C LEU A 216 -0.74 1.76 14.60
N ASP A 217 -1.34 1.48 15.76
CA ASP A 217 -0.60 0.93 16.90
C ASP A 217 -0.13 -0.50 16.60
N PRO A 218 1.18 -0.77 16.69
CA PRO A 218 1.75 -2.10 16.42
C PRO A 218 1.17 -3.23 17.29
N ASN A 219 0.65 -2.90 18.48
CA ASN A 219 0.15 -3.89 19.44
C ASN A 219 -1.29 -4.32 19.17
N THR A 220 -2.07 -3.51 18.44
CA THR A 220 -3.52 -3.71 18.30
C THR A 220 -3.98 -3.81 16.84
N ARG A 221 -3.19 -3.29 15.90
CA ARG A 221 -3.50 -3.31 14.47
C ARG A 221 -3.40 -4.70 13.87
N ARG A 222 -4.07 -4.88 12.74
CA ARG A 222 -3.95 -6.08 11.91
C ARG A 222 -3.33 -5.71 10.56
N LEU A 223 -2.21 -6.35 10.24
CA LEU A 223 -1.52 -6.24 8.96
C LEU A 223 -1.48 -7.60 8.28
N VAL A 224 -1.75 -7.63 6.99
CA VAL A 224 -1.53 -8.80 6.13
C VAL A 224 -0.33 -8.51 5.25
N GLN A 225 0.70 -9.36 5.30
CA GLN A 225 1.87 -9.24 4.47
C GLN A 225 1.53 -9.64 3.03
N LEU A 226 1.93 -8.81 2.07
CA LEU A 226 1.85 -9.16 0.66
C LEU A 226 3.01 -10.11 0.32
N THR A 227 2.67 -11.27 -0.21
CA THR A 227 3.64 -12.30 -0.58
C THR A 227 3.42 -12.73 -2.03
N ILE A 228 4.48 -13.21 -2.67
CA ILE A 228 4.43 -13.83 -3.99
C ILE A 228 4.89 -15.28 -3.80
N SER A 229 4.07 -16.27 -4.21
CA SER A 229 4.49 -17.67 -4.25
C SER A 229 5.33 -17.95 -5.49
N ASP A 230 6.13 -19.02 -5.45
CA ASP A 230 6.93 -19.45 -6.62
C ASP A 230 6.07 -19.82 -7.83
N GLU A 231 4.83 -20.29 -7.60
CA GLU A 231 3.85 -20.58 -8.66
C GLU A 231 3.33 -19.29 -9.29
N ASP A 232 3.07 -18.26 -8.49
CA ASP A 232 2.63 -16.94 -8.98
C ASP A 232 3.75 -16.25 -9.77
N GLU A 233 5.03 -16.46 -9.39
CA GLU A 233 6.17 -15.94 -10.14
C GLU A 233 6.22 -16.47 -11.57
N GLN A 234 5.98 -17.77 -11.75
CA GLN A 234 5.98 -18.38 -13.08
C GLN A 234 4.85 -17.84 -13.95
N GLN A 235 3.67 -17.62 -13.40
CA GLN A 235 2.53 -17.04 -14.11
C GLN A 235 2.75 -15.56 -14.43
N THR A 236 3.30 -14.79 -13.51
CA THR A 236 3.56 -13.35 -13.72
C THR A 236 4.64 -13.09 -14.76
N ASN A 237 5.63 -14.00 -14.90
CA ASN A 237 6.68 -13.91 -15.93
C ASN A 237 6.22 -14.40 -17.32
N ALA A 238 5.09 -15.12 -17.40
CA ALA A 238 4.52 -15.64 -18.64
C ALA A 238 3.52 -14.68 -19.31
N MET A 239 3.07 -13.64 -18.62
CA MET A 239 2.20 -12.56 -19.12
C MET A 239 3.04 -11.35 -19.58
#